data_9594246b473546bc55e2e7c1338f8151
#
_entry.id   9594246b473546bc55e2e7c1338f8151
#
_cell.length_a   1.000
_cell.length_b   1.000
_cell.length_c   1.000
_cell.angle_alpha   90.00
_cell.angle_beta   90.00
_cell.angle_gamma   90.00
#
_symmetry.space_group_name_H-M   'P 1'
#
loop_
_entity.id
_entity.type
_entity.pdbx_description
1 polymer ?
#
loop_
_entity_poly.entity_id
_entity_poly.type
_entity_poly.pdbx_seq_one_letter_code
_entity_poly.pdbx_strand_id
1 'polypeptide(L)'
;MYHRSIPLIIVLLLPLAPYAQTKPLVKTATIPGSPIRYQMALIPGGTFTMGSPETEKGRGADEGLHTVTLDSFWIGVHEVTFDEFFLFQFRSSDSDTAATAGFSADAVARPSPPYYDFTYGRGKAGGYPATTMTQQAALRYCQWLSDKTGDFYRLPTEAEWEYACRAGTQTAWHWGNDPTKAGEYAWYYDNSSGSYQKTGSKKPNPWGLYDMHGNVMEYCLDFYAADYFSRLDSASVNPMIVPLKKYSRTLKGGCFEDYPDALRSAARRKSDPKWQARDPQIPKSKWWNPESPFAGFRIVKEVHKKSKAERDAFFALWIRD
;
A
#
# COMPACT_ATOMS: atom_id res chain seq x y z
N MET A 1 29.67 64.93 11.62
CA MET A 1 28.53 64.02 11.95
C MET A 1 28.06 63.39 10.66
N TYR A 2 28.39 62.12 10.45
CA TYR A 2 27.91 61.33 9.27
C TYR A 2 26.72 60.50 9.68
N HIS A 3 25.53 60.81 9.18
CA HIS A 3 24.35 59.97 9.31
C HIS A 3 24.47 58.79 8.33
N ARG A 4 24.61 57.61 8.86
CA ARG A 4 24.48 56.33 8.11
C ARG A 4 23.00 55.95 8.07
N SER A 5 22.38 56.04 6.90
CA SER A 5 21.04 55.52 6.63
C SER A 5 21.14 54.00 6.47
N ILE A 6 20.42 53.25 7.32
CA ILE A 6 20.27 51.80 7.21
C ILE A 6 19.10 51.53 6.27
N PRO A 7 19.26 50.80 5.17
CA PRO A 7 18.14 50.48 4.29
C PRO A 7 17.23 49.45 5.00
N LEU A 8 15.95 49.76 5.08
CA LEU A 8 14.89 48.91 5.55
C LEU A 8 14.61 47.84 4.46
N ILE A 9 15.03 46.60 4.66
CA ILE A 9 14.67 45.49 3.77
C ILE A 9 13.26 45.01 4.16
N ILE A 10 12.27 45.36 3.35
CA ILE A 10 10.91 44.85 3.45
C ILE A 10 10.91 43.45 2.79
N VAL A 11 10.90 42.41 3.62
CA VAL A 11 10.64 41.04 3.15
C VAL A 11 9.14 40.95 2.89
N LEU A 12 8.76 40.94 1.61
CA LEU A 12 7.41 40.63 1.20
C LEU A 12 7.20 39.12 1.41
N LEU A 13 6.54 38.76 2.50
CA LEU A 13 5.95 37.41 2.68
C LEU A 13 4.75 37.31 1.73
N LEU A 14 4.97 36.75 0.54
CA LEU A 14 3.87 36.30 -0.31
C LEU A 14 3.11 35.19 0.44
N PRO A 15 1.79 35.33 0.62
CA PRO A 15 1.02 34.23 1.18
C PRO A 15 1.13 33.04 0.23
N LEU A 16 1.62 31.90 0.72
CA LEU A 16 1.47 30.62 0.05
C LEU A 16 -0.03 30.39 -0.14
N ALA A 17 -0.50 30.54 -1.38
CA ALA A 17 -1.86 30.19 -1.71
C ALA A 17 -2.11 28.76 -1.26
N PRO A 18 -3.24 28.47 -0.57
CA PRO A 18 -3.58 27.09 -0.24
C PRO A 18 -3.66 26.33 -1.57
N TYR A 19 -2.83 25.31 -1.71
CA TYR A 19 -2.88 24.41 -2.86
C TYR A 19 -4.29 23.83 -2.87
N ALA A 20 -5.14 24.31 -3.77
CA ALA A 20 -6.49 23.78 -3.94
C ALA A 20 -6.29 22.30 -4.32
N GLN A 21 -6.56 21.40 -3.37
CA GLN A 21 -6.44 19.96 -3.57
C GLN A 21 -7.48 19.57 -4.63
N THR A 22 -7.07 19.62 -5.90
CA THR A 22 -7.91 19.07 -6.97
C THR A 22 -8.02 17.57 -6.75
N LYS A 23 -9.26 17.08 -6.68
CA LYS A 23 -9.55 15.67 -6.54
C LYS A 23 -8.85 14.90 -7.67
N PRO A 24 -8.06 13.84 -7.39
CA PRO A 24 -7.37 13.11 -8.42
C PRO A 24 -8.31 12.55 -9.49
N LEU A 25 -7.79 12.41 -10.70
CA LEU A 25 -8.48 11.68 -11.76
C LEU A 25 -8.62 10.21 -11.35
N VAL A 26 -9.85 9.71 -11.29
CA VAL A 26 -10.14 8.29 -11.03
C VAL A 26 -10.53 7.61 -12.34
N LYS A 27 -9.95 6.46 -12.61
CA LYS A 27 -10.31 5.59 -13.74
C LYS A 27 -10.76 4.23 -13.24
N THR A 28 -11.82 3.71 -13.82
CA THR A 28 -12.24 2.32 -13.64
C THR A 28 -11.63 1.48 -14.75
N ALA A 29 -10.96 0.39 -14.38
CA ALA A 29 -10.44 -0.62 -15.27
C ALA A 29 -11.19 -1.94 -15.05
N THR A 30 -11.22 -2.79 -16.08
CA THR A 30 -11.75 -4.15 -16.00
C THR A 30 -10.60 -5.13 -16.15
N ILE A 31 -10.57 -6.17 -15.34
CA ILE A 31 -9.59 -7.25 -15.51
C ILE A 31 -9.96 -8.02 -16.79
N PRO A 32 -9.07 -8.08 -17.80
CA PRO A 32 -9.36 -8.74 -19.06
C PRO A 32 -9.84 -10.18 -18.86
N GLY A 33 -10.88 -10.58 -19.60
CA GLY A 33 -11.48 -11.90 -19.51
C GLY A 33 -12.41 -12.12 -18.30
N SER A 34 -12.76 -11.06 -17.56
CA SER A 34 -13.65 -11.15 -16.40
C SER A 34 -14.59 -9.94 -16.31
N PRO A 35 -15.70 -10.01 -15.53
CA PRO A 35 -16.54 -8.86 -15.23
C PRO A 35 -15.99 -7.98 -14.10
N ILE A 36 -14.90 -8.39 -13.45
CA ILE A 36 -14.37 -7.72 -12.25
C ILE A 36 -13.73 -6.39 -12.63
N ARG A 37 -14.11 -5.36 -11.89
CA ARG A 37 -13.62 -3.98 -12.08
C ARG A 37 -12.90 -3.50 -10.84
N TYR A 38 -11.88 -2.67 -11.04
CA TYR A 38 -11.16 -1.96 -9.99
C TYR A 38 -10.95 -0.50 -10.38
N GLN A 39 -10.74 0.35 -9.40
CA GLN A 39 -10.54 1.77 -9.59
C GLN A 39 -9.13 2.19 -9.22
N MET A 40 -8.55 3.08 -10.02
CA MET A 40 -7.22 3.65 -9.81
C MET A 40 -7.34 5.18 -9.79
N ALA A 41 -6.74 5.81 -8.78
CA ALA A 41 -6.59 7.26 -8.69
C ALA A 41 -5.19 7.68 -9.17
N LEU A 42 -5.10 8.73 -10.01
CA LEU A 42 -3.82 9.32 -10.44
C LEU A 42 -3.34 10.27 -9.35
N ILE A 43 -2.33 9.90 -8.62
CA ILE A 43 -1.68 10.73 -7.61
C ILE A 43 -0.67 11.64 -8.30
N PRO A 44 -0.76 12.98 -8.12
CA PRO A 44 0.20 13.89 -8.70
C PRO A 44 1.58 13.71 -8.06
N GLY A 45 2.63 13.85 -8.86
CA GLY A 45 3.99 13.93 -8.32
C GLY A 45 4.15 15.14 -7.41
N GLY A 46 5.07 15.05 -6.46
CA GLY A 46 5.31 16.15 -5.52
C GLY A 46 6.29 15.80 -4.42
N THR A 47 6.57 16.78 -3.58
CA THR A 47 7.49 16.64 -2.44
C THR A 47 6.69 16.72 -1.15
N PHE A 48 6.98 15.83 -0.20
CA PHE A 48 6.35 15.81 1.12
C PHE A 48 7.36 15.45 2.21
N THR A 49 6.99 15.68 3.45
CA THR A 49 7.75 15.20 4.60
C THR A 49 7.16 13.86 5.04
N MET A 50 7.92 12.77 4.85
CA MET A 50 7.62 11.42 5.32
C MET A 50 8.01 11.27 6.79
N GLY A 51 7.33 10.41 7.53
CA GLY A 51 7.58 10.20 8.94
C GLY A 51 6.72 11.08 9.86
N SER A 52 7.05 11.14 11.15
CA SER A 52 6.30 11.88 12.15
C SER A 52 7.20 12.73 13.05
N PRO A 53 6.73 13.91 13.51
CA PRO A 53 7.49 14.74 14.45
C PRO A 53 7.58 14.06 15.82
N GLU A 54 8.61 14.40 16.60
CA GLU A 54 8.82 13.82 17.95
C GLU A 54 7.65 14.07 18.90
N THR A 55 6.87 15.09 18.64
CA THR A 55 5.69 15.45 19.43
C THR A 55 4.44 14.64 19.08
N GLU A 56 4.47 13.83 18.00
CA GLU A 56 3.31 13.04 17.59
C GLU A 56 3.06 11.89 18.57
N LYS A 57 1.86 11.85 19.14
CA LYS A 57 1.47 10.80 20.09
C LYS A 57 1.43 9.43 19.40
N GLY A 58 1.96 8.41 20.06
CA GLY A 58 2.01 7.04 19.52
C GLY A 58 3.12 6.80 18.48
N ARG A 59 4.01 7.78 18.29
CA ARG A 59 5.13 7.69 17.35
C ARG A 59 6.07 6.54 17.65
N GLY A 60 6.48 5.80 16.63
CA GLY A 60 7.58 4.84 16.66
C GLY A 60 8.96 5.52 16.57
N ALA A 61 9.99 4.88 17.12
CA ALA A 61 11.36 5.39 17.02
C ALA A 61 11.92 5.37 15.58
N ASP A 62 11.29 4.60 14.70
CA ASP A 62 11.65 4.38 13.30
C ASP A 62 10.84 5.25 12.30
N GLU A 63 10.19 6.29 12.79
CA GLU A 63 9.38 7.22 12.00
C GLU A 63 10.06 8.61 11.86
N GLY A 64 11.38 8.64 11.60
CA GLY A 64 12.14 9.89 11.44
C GLY A 64 11.62 10.74 10.30
N LEU A 65 11.66 12.08 10.47
CA LEU A 65 11.25 13.01 9.40
C LEU A 65 12.26 13.00 8.25
N HIS A 66 11.77 12.90 7.02
CA HIS A 66 12.59 12.91 5.82
C HIS A 66 11.85 13.55 4.64
N THR A 67 12.54 14.36 3.85
CA THR A 67 11.97 14.97 2.65
C THR A 67 12.04 13.98 1.49
N VAL A 68 10.90 13.68 0.88
CA VAL A 68 10.78 12.75 -0.24
C VAL A 68 10.08 13.43 -1.41
N THR A 69 10.64 13.25 -2.60
CA THR A 69 9.99 13.64 -3.87
C THR A 69 9.57 12.39 -4.63
N LEU A 70 8.33 12.39 -5.11
CA LEU A 70 7.76 11.28 -5.87
C LEU A 70 7.30 11.76 -7.24
N ASP A 71 7.47 10.93 -8.25
CA ASP A 71 6.81 11.08 -9.54
C ASP A 71 5.32 10.77 -9.40
N SER A 72 4.53 11.15 -10.42
CA SER A 72 3.12 10.77 -10.45
C SER A 72 2.94 9.27 -10.69
N PHE A 73 1.93 8.69 -10.03
CA PHE A 73 1.61 7.26 -10.15
C PHE A 73 0.10 7.03 -9.99
N TRP A 74 -0.37 5.91 -10.49
CA TRP A 74 -1.73 5.44 -10.23
C TRP A 74 -1.71 4.52 -9.00
N ILE A 75 -2.71 4.66 -8.11
CA ILE A 75 -2.87 3.79 -6.95
C ILE A 75 -4.30 3.26 -6.88
N GLY A 76 -4.48 2.04 -6.41
CA GLY A 76 -5.79 1.45 -6.14
C GLY A 76 -6.59 2.30 -5.16
N VAL A 77 -7.83 2.65 -5.56
CA VAL A 77 -8.75 3.41 -4.70
C VAL A 77 -9.09 2.63 -3.43
N HIS A 78 -9.11 1.31 -3.54
CA HIS A 78 -9.36 0.35 -2.46
C HIS A 78 -8.21 -0.65 -2.34
N GLU A 79 -8.21 -1.43 -1.27
CA GLU A 79 -7.42 -2.67 -1.18
C GLU A 79 -7.88 -3.64 -2.27
N VAL A 80 -6.98 -4.49 -2.75
CA VAL A 80 -7.35 -5.59 -3.65
C VAL A 80 -8.32 -6.53 -2.94
N THR A 81 -9.44 -6.83 -3.59
CA THR A 81 -10.49 -7.67 -3.02
C THR A 81 -10.25 -9.16 -3.29
N PHE A 82 -10.91 -10.02 -2.51
CA PHE A 82 -10.93 -11.47 -2.82
C PHE A 82 -11.53 -11.76 -4.19
N ASP A 83 -12.50 -10.96 -4.64
CA ASP A 83 -13.09 -11.13 -5.98
C ASP A 83 -12.04 -10.96 -7.08
N GLU A 84 -11.13 -9.99 -6.92
CA GLU A 84 -9.98 -9.78 -7.82
C GLU A 84 -8.90 -10.86 -7.66
N PHE A 85 -8.54 -11.19 -6.41
CA PHE A 85 -7.47 -12.14 -6.12
C PHE A 85 -7.83 -13.58 -6.55
N PHE A 86 -9.09 -13.97 -6.47
CA PHE A 86 -9.56 -15.28 -6.90
C PHE A 86 -9.42 -15.51 -8.41
N LEU A 87 -9.50 -14.46 -9.24
CA LEU A 87 -9.19 -14.60 -10.66
C LEU A 87 -7.73 -15.01 -10.89
N PHE A 88 -6.82 -14.48 -10.09
CA PHE A 88 -5.42 -14.88 -10.12
C PHE A 88 -5.23 -16.28 -9.53
N GLN A 89 -5.86 -16.58 -8.41
CA GLN A 89 -5.70 -17.84 -7.70
C GLN A 89 -6.28 -19.04 -8.47
N PHE A 90 -7.50 -18.90 -9.00
CA PHE A 90 -8.23 -19.99 -9.64
C PHE A 90 -8.21 -19.82 -11.16
N ARG A 91 -7.37 -20.61 -11.84
CA ARG A 91 -7.29 -20.59 -13.31
C ARG A 91 -8.64 -20.82 -13.99
N SER A 92 -9.52 -21.63 -13.41
CA SER A 92 -10.86 -21.88 -13.93
C SER A 92 -11.76 -20.63 -13.97
N SER A 93 -11.45 -19.62 -13.16
CA SER A 93 -12.12 -18.33 -13.13
C SER A 93 -11.51 -17.31 -14.11
N ASP A 94 -10.35 -17.64 -14.69
CA ASP A 94 -9.61 -16.79 -15.62
C ASP A 94 -9.85 -17.27 -17.05
N SER A 95 -10.78 -16.64 -17.77
CA SER A 95 -11.19 -17.04 -19.13
C SER A 95 -10.29 -16.53 -20.24
N ASP A 96 -9.32 -15.65 -19.93
CA ASP A 96 -8.39 -15.11 -20.93
C ASP A 96 -7.22 -16.06 -21.16
N THR A 97 -7.33 -16.88 -22.22
CA THR A 97 -6.30 -17.83 -22.61
C THR A 97 -5.10 -17.16 -23.30
N ALA A 98 -5.25 -15.95 -23.84
CA ALA A 98 -4.20 -15.27 -24.59
C ALA A 98 -3.09 -14.73 -23.67
N ALA A 99 -3.45 -14.23 -22.48
CA ALA A 99 -2.50 -13.71 -21.51
C ALA A 99 -1.76 -14.82 -20.73
N THR A 100 -2.22 -16.06 -20.81
CA THR A 100 -1.65 -17.19 -20.06
C THR A 100 -0.71 -18.05 -20.87
N ALA A 101 -0.43 -17.74 -22.13
CA ALA A 101 0.41 -18.52 -23.03
C ALA A 101 1.88 -18.74 -22.58
N GLY A 102 2.29 -18.17 -21.45
CA GLY A 102 3.59 -18.41 -20.81
C GLY A 102 3.50 -18.71 -19.32
N PHE A 103 2.29 -18.77 -18.77
CA PHE A 103 2.07 -19.00 -17.33
C PHE A 103 1.53 -20.42 -17.12
N SER A 104 2.40 -21.32 -16.74
CA SER A 104 1.98 -22.64 -16.25
C SER A 104 1.20 -22.43 -14.94
N ALA A 105 0.00 -23.02 -14.85
CA ALA A 105 -0.84 -22.94 -13.66
C ALA A 105 -0.46 -24.03 -12.67
N ASP A 106 0.79 -24.06 -12.31
CA ASP A 106 1.27 -24.89 -11.22
C ASP A 106 1.45 -24.04 -9.95
N ALA A 107 1.74 -24.69 -8.84
CA ALA A 107 2.00 -24.04 -7.55
C ALA A 107 3.24 -23.10 -7.55
N VAL A 108 3.88 -22.90 -8.69
CA VAL A 108 5.01 -21.98 -8.89
C VAL A 108 4.54 -20.60 -9.34
N ALA A 109 3.56 -20.56 -10.25
CA ALA A 109 3.09 -19.33 -10.88
C ALA A 109 1.84 -18.74 -10.21
N ARG A 110 1.00 -19.60 -9.61
CA ARG A 110 -0.25 -19.22 -8.93
C ARG A 110 -0.37 -19.92 -7.57
N PRO A 111 -1.02 -19.28 -6.58
CA PRO A 111 -1.21 -19.92 -5.28
C PRO A 111 -2.11 -21.14 -5.40
N SER A 112 -1.70 -22.25 -4.78
CA SER A 112 -2.60 -23.34 -4.52
C SER A 112 -3.72 -22.90 -3.58
N PRO A 113 -4.93 -23.48 -3.68
CA PRO A 113 -5.96 -23.22 -2.68
C PRO A 113 -5.45 -23.48 -1.27
N PRO A 114 -5.79 -22.63 -0.29
CA PRO A 114 -5.45 -22.91 1.10
C PRO A 114 -6.13 -24.20 1.56
N TYR A 115 -5.42 -25.03 2.33
CA TYR A 115 -5.91 -26.33 2.80
C TYR A 115 -6.97 -26.24 3.91
N TYR A 116 -7.19 -25.05 4.49
CA TYR A 116 -8.33 -24.70 5.31
C TYR A 116 -8.63 -23.20 5.17
N ASP A 117 -9.72 -22.74 5.75
CA ASP A 117 -10.08 -21.32 5.69
C ASP A 117 -9.23 -20.44 6.61
N PHE A 118 -8.19 -19.80 6.06
CA PHE A 118 -7.32 -18.88 6.79
C PHE A 118 -8.02 -17.55 7.17
N THR A 119 -9.21 -17.27 6.63
CA THR A 119 -9.97 -16.09 7.04
C THR A 119 -10.75 -16.31 8.33
N TYR A 120 -10.79 -17.53 8.83
CA TYR A 120 -11.52 -17.88 10.05
C TYR A 120 -13.00 -17.50 9.98
N GLY A 121 -13.64 -17.75 8.83
CA GLY A 121 -15.06 -17.48 8.61
C GLY A 121 -15.38 -16.02 8.27
N ARG A 122 -14.39 -15.14 8.12
CA ARG A 122 -14.62 -13.77 7.66
C ARG A 122 -15.00 -13.74 6.18
N GLY A 123 -15.61 -12.63 5.73
CA GLY A 123 -16.09 -12.48 4.35
C GLY A 123 -15.00 -12.58 3.29
N LYS A 124 -15.33 -13.24 2.15
CA LYS A 124 -14.42 -13.44 1.02
C LYS A 124 -15.01 -13.04 -0.35
N ALA A 125 -16.22 -12.55 -0.41
CA ALA A 125 -16.88 -12.22 -1.67
C ALA A 125 -17.69 -10.92 -1.54
N GLY A 126 -17.89 -10.25 -2.68
CA GLY A 126 -18.67 -9.01 -2.70
C GLY A 126 -17.91 -7.83 -2.09
N GLY A 127 -16.62 -7.71 -2.37
CA GLY A 127 -15.80 -6.55 -2.05
C GLY A 127 -15.08 -6.59 -0.71
N TYR A 128 -14.87 -7.77 -0.11
CA TYR A 128 -13.99 -7.89 1.06
C TYR A 128 -12.51 -7.89 0.63
N PRO A 129 -11.59 -7.25 1.41
CA PRO A 129 -10.18 -7.20 1.09
C PRO A 129 -9.56 -8.60 1.10
N ALA A 130 -8.70 -8.88 0.13
CA ALA A 130 -7.93 -10.11 0.10
C ALA A 130 -6.86 -10.09 1.20
N THR A 131 -6.80 -11.17 2.00
CA THR A 131 -5.91 -11.29 3.16
C THR A 131 -5.21 -12.64 3.21
N THR A 132 -4.37 -12.83 4.22
CA THR A 132 -3.66 -14.09 4.50
C THR A 132 -2.59 -14.50 3.49
N MET A 133 -2.34 -13.69 2.47
CA MET A 133 -1.27 -13.96 1.52
C MET A 133 0.08 -13.43 2.02
N THR A 134 1.15 -13.97 1.47
CA THR A 134 2.50 -13.39 1.62
C THR A 134 2.66 -12.18 0.70
N GLN A 135 3.67 -11.32 0.96
CA GLN A 135 4.02 -10.26 0.01
C GLN A 135 4.41 -10.84 -1.36
N GLN A 136 5.03 -12.02 -1.39
CA GLN A 136 5.36 -12.71 -2.64
C GLN A 136 4.10 -13.03 -3.46
N ALA A 137 3.04 -13.50 -2.83
CA ALA A 137 1.76 -13.76 -3.50
C ALA A 137 1.14 -12.46 -4.05
N ALA A 138 1.21 -11.36 -3.29
CA ALA A 138 0.76 -10.05 -3.74
C ALA A 138 1.58 -9.54 -4.95
N LEU A 139 2.89 -9.73 -4.96
CA LEU A 139 3.76 -9.39 -6.10
C LEU A 139 3.47 -10.26 -7.33
N ARG A 140 3.19 -11.56 -7.14
CA ARG A 140 2.79 -12.45 -8.25
C ARG A 140 1.42 -12.06 -8.81
N TYR A 141 0.47 -11.60 -7.98
CA TYR A 141 -0.77 -11.00 -8.46
C TYR A 141 -0.48 -9.76 -9.34
N CYS A 142 0.40 -8.87 -8.90
CA CYS A 142 0.81 -7.70 -9.70
C CYS A 142 1.44 -8.10 -11.03
N GLN A 143 2.30 -9.13 -11.04
CA GLN A 143 2.91 -9.68 -12.25
C GLN A 143 1.85 -10.21 -13.20
N TRP A 144 0.94 -11.06 -12.71
CA TRP A 144 -0.18 -11.60 -13.48
C TRP A 144 -1.05 -10.48 -14.09
N LEU A 145 -1.43 -9.47 -13.29
CA LEU A 145 -2.23 -8.35 -13.77
C LEU A 145 -1.47 -7.53 -14.82
N SER A 146 -0.16 -7.36 -14.66
CA SER A 146 0.70 -6.67 -15.63
C SER A 146 0.76 -7.41 -16.96
N ASP A 147 0.85 -8.74 -16.94
CA ASP A 147 0.87 -9.56 -18.13
C ASP A 147 -0.48 -9.56 -18.86
N LYS A 148 -1.59 -9.59 -18.11
CA LYS A 148 -2.94 -9.52 -18.68
C LYS A 148 -3.25 -8.19 -19.36
N THR A 149 -2.76 -7.09 -18.82
CA THR A 149 -3.14 -5.74 -19.26
C THR A 149 -2.10 -5.09 -20.17
N GLY A 150 -0.85 -5.56 -20.13
CA GLY A 150 0.29 -4.91 -20.76
C GLY A 150 0.78 -3.63 -20.06
N ASP A 151 0.12 -3.22 -18.98
CA ASP A 151 0.57 -2.14 -18.07
C ASP A 151 1.55 -2.70 -17.02
N PHE A 152 2.16 -1.84 -16.21
CA PHE A 152 3.07 -2.27 -15.16
C PHE A 152 2.47 -2.00 -13.78
N TYR A 153 2.04 -3.06 -13.10
CA TYR A 153 1.51 -3.04 -11.73
C TYR A 153 2.54 -3.57 -10.75
N ARG A 154 2.57 -2.99 -9.57
CA ARG A 154 3.40 -3.41 -8.43
C ARG A 154 2.75 -3.01 -7.12
N LEU A 155 3.35 -3.39 -6.00
CA LEU A 155 3.00 -2.80 -4.71
C LEU A 155 3.48 -1.35 -4.62
N PRO A 156 2.84 -0.49 -3.83
CA PRO A 156 3.37 0.84 -3.51
C PRO A 156 4.70 0.72 -2.79
N THR A 157 5.62 1.63 -3.01
CA THR A 157 6.72 1.84 -2.05
C THR A 157 6.14 2.37 -0.73
N GLU A 158 6.90 2.26 0.35
CA GLU A 158 6.49 2.82 1.65
C GLU A 158 6.21 4.32 1.55
N ALA A 159 7.05 5.04 0.79
CA ALA A 159 6.91 6.47 0.56
C ALA A 159 5.67 6.81 -0.28
N GLU A 160 5.40 6.07 -1.36
CA GLU A 160 4.19 6.25 -2.17
C GLU A 160 2.92 6.00 -1.36
N TRP A 161 2.93 4.95 -0.53
CA TRP A 161 1.80 4.62 0.33
C TRP A 161 1.50 5.75 1.32
N GLU A 162 2.54 6.25 2.03
CA GLU A 162 2.37 7.31 3.03
C GLU A 162 1.95 8.64 2.39
N TYR A 163 2.55 8.99 1.25
CA TYR A 163 2.16 10.18 0.49
C TYR A 163 0.69 10.14 0.08
N ALA A 164 0.25 9.00 -0.46
CA ALA A 164 -1.14 8.77 -0.85
C ALA A 164 -2.10 8.78 0.36
N CYS A 165 -1.69 8.21 1.49
CA CYS A 165 -2.45 8.20 2.74
C CYS A 165 -2.66 9.61 3.28
N ARG A 166 -1.60 10.41 3.34
CA ARG A 166 -1.63 11.80 3.82
C ARG A 166 -2.49 12.72 2.95
N ALA A 167 -2.51 12.51 1.65
CA ALA A 167 -3.25 13.34 0.70
C ALA A 167 -3.04 14.84 0.94
N GLY A 168 -1.77 15.25 1.15
CA GLY A 168 -1.34 16.63 1.37
C GLY A 168 -1.35 17.09 2.83
N THR A 169 -1.77 16.27 3.80
CA THR A 169 -1.71 16.62 5.23
C THR A 169 -0.37 16.24 5.85
N GLN A 170 -0.04 16.89 6.99
CA GLN A 170 1.12 16.57 7.83
C GLN A 170 0.71 16.07 9.22
N THR A 171 -0.58 15.86 9.43
CA THR A 171 -1.17 15.41 10.68
C THR A 171 -1.05 13.89 10.86
N ALA A 172 -1.30 13.39 12.06
CA ALA A 172 -1.21 11.96 12.38
C ALA A 172 -2.09 11.11 11.44
N TRP A 173 -3.29 11.59 11.15
CA TRP A 173 -4.21 11.01 10.17
C TRP A 173 -4.59 12.07 9.12
N HIS A 174 -5.09 11.67 7.95
CA HIS A 174 -5.52 12.62 6.93
C HIS A 174 -6.65 13.56 7.37
N TRP A 175 -7.40 13.20 8.41
CA TRP A 175 -8.47 14.05 8.98
C TRP A 175 -8.02 14.96 10.13
N GLY A 176 -6.72 14.99 10.47
CA GLY A 176 -6.17 15.80 11.54
C GLY A 176 -5.52 14.97 12.66
N ASN A 177 -5.49 15.53 13.88
CA ASN A 177 -4.86 14.89 15.04
C ASN A 177 -5.88 14.39 16.09
N ASP A 178 -7.15 14.38 15.75
CA ASP A 178 -8.23 13.96 16.66
C ASP A 178 -8.57 12.47 16.46
N PRO A 179 -8.17 11.57 17.36
CA PRO A 179 -8.44 10.13 17.23
C PRO A 179 -9.94 9.78 17.36
N THR A 180 -10.76 10.64 17.96
CA THR A 180 -12.19 10.38 18.15
C THR A 180 -12.96 10.32 16.83
N LYS A 181 -12.41 10.89 15.75
CA LYS A 181 -12.97 10.84 14.41
C LYS A 181 -12.65 9.56 13.64
N ALA A 182 -11.81 8.68 14.16
CA ALA A 182 -11.40 7.45 13.48
C ALA A 182 -12.59 6.63 12.97
N GLY A 183 -13.69 6.57 13.71
CA GLY A 183 -14.89 5.83 13.33
C GLY A 183 -15.56 6.28 12.02
N GLU A 184 -15.29 7.50 11.54
CA GLU A 184 -15.79 8.00 10.26
C GLU A 184 -14.99 7.48 9.05
N TYR A 185 -13.68 7.21 9.25
CA TYR A 185 -12.72 6.97 8.19
C TYR A 185 -12.09 5.58 8.23
N ALA A 186 -12.19 4.86 9.35
CA ALA A 186 -11.47 3.62 9.59
C ALA A 186 -12.34 2.52 10.19
N TRP A 187 -12.06 1.27 9.80
CA TRP A 187 -12.43 0.08 10.55
C TRP A 187 -11.25 -0.30 11.46
N TYR A 188 -11.47 -0.25 12.76
CA TYR A 188 -10.46 -0.45 13.77
C TYR A 188 -11.05 -1.17 14.99
N TYR A 189 -10.28 -1.41 16.04
CA TYR A 189 -10.65 -2.27 17.17
C TYR A 189 -12.06 -2.00 17.73
N ASP A 190 -12.42 -0.73 17.98
CA ASP A 190 -13.66 -0.38 18.64
C ASP A 190 -14.93 -0.54 17.77
N ASN A 191 -14.81 -0.62 16.43
CA ASN A 191 -15.96 -0.63 15.53
C ASN A 191 -16.00 -1.77 14.53
N SER A 192 -14.95 -2.61 14.46
CA SER A 192 -14.81 -3.67 13.49
C SER A 192 -15.52 -4.97 13.84
N SER A 193 -15.92 -5.14 15.11
CA SER A 193 -16.41 -6.41 15.67
C SER A 193 -15.41 -7.56 15.47
N GLY A 194 -14.11 -7.27 15.52
CA GLY A 194 -13.02 -8.25 15.37
C GLY A 194 -12.86 -8.80 13.96
N SER A 195 -13.32 -8.07 12.93
CA SER A 195 -13.25 -8.51 11.54
C SER A 195 -13.01 -7.33 10.60
N TYR A 196 -12.25 -7.57 9.51
CA TYR A 196 -12.24 -6.64 8.40
C TYR A 196 -13.63 -6.54 7.76
N GLN A 197 -13.88 -5.43 7.10
CA GLN A 197 -15.15 -5.10 6.46
C GLN A 197 -14.98 -4.95 4.95
N LYS A 198 -16.09 -4.80 4.21
CA LYS A 198 -16.03 -4.50 2.78
C LYS A 198 -15.28 -3.20 2.53
N THR A 199 -14.43 -3.22 1.50
CA THR A 199 -13.66 -2.05 1.10
C THR A 199 -14.56 -0.87 0.72
N GLY A 200 -14.11 0.35 0.97
CA GLY A 200 -14.83 1.56 0.59
C GLY A 200 -16.08 1.87 1.40
N SER A 201 -16.28 1.24 2.55
CA SER A 201 -17.49 1.43 3.37
C SER A 201 -17.38 2.57 4.40
N LYS A 202 -16.22 3.20 4.51
CA LYS A 202 -15.95 4.41 5.30
C LYS A 202 -15.71 5.62 4.39
N LYS A 203 -15.51 6.82 4.96
CA LYS A 203 -15.16 8.00 4.17
C LYS A 203 -13.74 7.92 3.61
N PRO A 204 -13.51 8.36 2.38
CA PRO A 204 -12.17 8.39 1.79
C PRO A 204 -11.34 9.56 2.34
N ASN A 205 -10.04 9.52 2.05
CA ASN A 205 -9.17 10.67 2.25
C ASN A 205 -9.43 11.77 1.17
N PRO A 206 -8.81 12.97 1.26
CA PRO A 206 -9.01 14.05 0.30
C PRO A 206 -8.71 13.67 -1.17
N TRP A 207 -7.90 12.64 -1.40
CA TRP A 207 -7.61 12.13 -2.74
C TRP A 207 -8.54 11.00 -3.19
N GLY A 208 -9.59 10.72 -2.41
CA GLY A 208 -10.60 9.73 -2.76
C GLY A 208 -10.15 8.27 -2.53
N LEU A 209 -9.11 8.06 -1.73
CA LEU A 209 -8.63 6.72 -1.36
C LEU A 209 -9.30 6.26 -0.07
N TYR A 210 -9.83 5.06 -0.09
CA TYR A 210 -10.51 4.44 1.04
C TYR A 210 -9.57 3.53 1.82
N ASP A 211 -9.93 3.30 3.08
CA ASP A 211 -9.32 2.31 3.97
C ASP A 211 -7.78 2.49 4.15
N MET A 212 -7.29 3.73 3.96
CA MET A 212 -5.88 4.07 4.21
C MET A 212 -5.52 4.02 5.70
N HIS A 213 -6.49 3.90 6.57
CA HIS A 213 -6.34 3.79 8.01
C HIS A 213 -7.27 2.66 8.51
N GLY A 214 -6.70 1.54 8.95
CA GLY A 214 -7.45 0.38 9.42
C GLY A 214 -7.89 -0.57 8.32
N ASN A 215 -8.97 -1.27 8.52
CA ASN A 215 -9.45 -2.40 7.76
C ASN A 215 -8.40 -3.51 7.68
N VAL A 216 -7.54 -3.56 6.67
CA VAL A 216 -6.37 -4.45 6.66
C VAL A 216 -5.09 -3.66 6.45
N MET A 217 -4.02 -4.03 7.16
CA MET A 217 -2.71 -3.43 6.91
C MET A 217 -2.18 -3.90 5.55
N GLU A 218 -1.45 -3.03 4.86
CA GLU A 218 -1.10 -3.24 3.48
C GLU A 218 0.39 -3.42 3.27
N TYR A 219 0.76 -4.49 2.55
CA TYR A 219 2.13 -4.69 2.13
C TYR A 219 2.61 -3.56 1.23
N CYS A 220 3.72 -2.95 1.61
CA CYS A 220 4.54 -2.13 0.73
C CYS A 220 5.61 -2.97 0.03
N LEU A 221 6.20 -2.40 -1.00
CA LEU A 221 7.28 -3.04 -1.75
C LEU A 221 8.53 -3.20 -0.88
N ASP A 222 8.81 -2.23 -0.03
CA ASP A 222 10.06 -2.10 0.70
C ASP A 222 10.34 -3.22 1.70
N PHE A 223 11.62 -3.53 1.85
CA PHE A 223 12.12 -4.24 3.01
C PHE A 223 12.02 -3.35 4.25
N TYR A 224 11.49 -3.89 5.35
CA TYR A 224 11.46 -3.16 6.60
C TYR A 224 12.87 -3.01 7.18
N ALA A 225 13.30 -1.78 7.31
CA ALA A 225 14.51 -1.38 8.00
C ALA A 225 14.15 -0.36 9.09
N ALA A 226 14.54 -0.62 10.33
CA ALA A 226 14.31 0.34 11.42
C ALA A 226 15.10 1.64 11.20
N ASP A 227 16.22 1.53 10.48
CA ASP A 227 17.09 2.61 10.06
C ASP A 227 16.76 3.13 8.63
N TYR A 228 15.51 2.97 8.17
CA TYR A 228 15.07 3.34 6.83
C TYR A 228 15.54 4.75 6.45
N PHE A 229 15.26 5.72 7.30
CA PHE A 229 15.55 7.13 7.03
C PHE A 229 17.05 7.45 7.01
N SER A 230 17.88 6.70 7.73
CA SER A 230 19.35 6.85 7.67
C SER A 230 19.96 6.24 6.41
N ARG A 231 19.21 5.41 5.68
CA ARG A 231 19.63 4.81 4.40
C ARG A 231 19.28 5.68 3.20
N LEU A 232 18.49 6.72 3.41
CA LEU A 232 18.06 7.63 2.37
C LEU A 232 18.96 8.87 2.37
N ASP A 233 19.20 9.43 1.17
CA ASP A 233 19.82 10.73 1.05
C ASP A 233 18.89 11.81 1.62
N SER A 234 19.45 12.96 2.02
CA SER A 234 18.71 14.06 2.65
C SER A 234 17.52 14.59 1.84
N ALA A 235 17.50 14.32 0.54
CA ALA A 235 16.37 14.60 -0.37
C ALA A 235 16.25 13.43 -1.35
N SER A 236 15.50 12.41 -0.98
CA SER A 236 15.34 11.20 -1.79
C SER A 236 14.27 11.36 -2.85
N VAL A 237 14.54 10.88 -4.05
CA VAL A 237 13.59 10.83 -5.17
C VAL A 237 13.18 9.37 -5.40
N ASN A 238 11.87 9.09 -5.36
CA ASN A 238 11.29 7.76 -5.52
C ASN A 238 12.02 6.68 -4.70
N PRO A 239 12.20 6.88 -3.37
CA PRO A 239 12.99 5.95 -2.57
C PRO A 239 12.32 4.58 -2.46
N MET A 240 13.14 3.53 -2.48
CA MET A 240 12.72 2.16 -2.19
C MET A 240 13.89 1.35 -1.64
N ILE A 241 13.62 0.45 -0.71
CA ILE A 241 14.64 -0.44 -0.14
C ILE A 241 14.41 -1.86 -0.62
N VAL A 242 15.32 -2.32 -1.50
CA VAL A 242 15.29 -3.68 -2.04
C VAL A 242 15.49 -4.71 -0.93
N PRO A 243 14.65 -5.75 -0.86
CA PRO A 243 14.80 -6.79 0.16
C PRO A 243 16.06 -7.61 -0.03
N LEU A 244 16.79 -7.80 1.06
CA LEU A 244 17.97 -8.67 1.10
C LEU A 244 17.63 -10.10 1.55
N LYS A 245 16.46 -10.29 2.16
CA LYS A 245 15.97 -11.56 2.71
C LYS A 245 14.43 -11.63 2.71
N LYS A 246 13.86 -12.80 2.95
CA LYS A 246 12.41 -13.03 2.94
C LYS A 246 11.64 -12.16 3.95
N TYR A 247 12.17 -12.00 5.16
CA TYR A 247 11.59 -11.21 6.24
C TYR A 247 12.58 -10.10 6.67
N SER A 248 12.13 -8.96 7.12
CA SER A 248 10.77 -8.48 7.31
C SER A 248 10.34 -7.61 6.12
N ARG A 249 9.04 -7.54 5.84
CA ARG A 249 8.44 -6.66 4.84
C ARG A 249 7.72 -5.53 5.53
N THR A 250 7.71 -4.34 4.93
CA THR A 250 6.99 -3.19 5.46
C THR A 250 5.49 -3.34 5.20
N LEU A 251 4.68 -3.03 6.21
CA LEU A 251 3.24 -2.85 6.10
C LEU A 251 2.86 -1.50 6.69
N LYS A 252 1.79 -0.91 6.15
CA LYS A 252 1.26 0.41 6.53
C LYS A 252 -0.26 0.33 6.82
N GLY A 253 -0.80 1.38 7.43
CA GLY A 253 -2.24 1.59 7.60
C GLY A 253 -2.83 1.05 8.90
N GLY A 254 -2.19 0.05 9.53
CA GLY A 254 -2.80 -0.70 10.63
C GLY A 254 -4.02 -1.51 10.18
N CYS A 255 -4.74 -2.14 11.08
CA CYS A 255 -5.84 -3.05 10.73
C CYS A 255 -7.03 -2.95 11.70
N PHE A 256 -8.04 -3.76 11.42
CA PHE A 256 -9.27 -3.85 12.21
C PHE A 256 -9.07 -4.30 13.68
N GLU A 257 -7.91 -4.82 14.04
CA GLU A 257 -7.54 -5.21 15.41
C GLU A 257 -6.72 -4.13 16.14
N ASP A 258 -6.34 -3.06 15.46
CA ASP A 258 -5.50 -2.00 16.02
C ASP A 258 -6.32 -0.85 16.59
N TYR A 259 -5.73 -0.10 17.51
CA TYR A 259 -6.24 1.18 18.00
C TYR A 259 -5.76 2.36 17.12
N PRO A 260 -6.38 3.55 17.21
CA PRO A 260 -6.06 4.68 16.33
C PRO A 260 -4.57 5.04 16.26
N ASP A 261 -3.81 4.92 17.34
CA ASP A 261 -2.38 5.24 17.37
C ASP A 261 -1.56 4.38 16.37
N ALA A 262 -1.99 3.15 16.08
CA ALA A 262 -1.35 2.29 15.10
C ALA A 262 -1.82 2.54 13.65
N LEU A 263 -2.89 3.31 13.47
CA LEU A 263 -3.46 3.65 12.16
C LEU A 263 -2.89 4.95 11.58
N ARG A 264 -1.94 5.64 12.25
CA ARG A 264 -1.36 6.91 11.80
C ARG A 264 -0.68 6.76 10.43
N SER A 265 -0.67 7.83 9.65
CA SER A 265 -0.06 7.83 8.32
C SER A 265 1.41 7.39 8.35
N ALA A 266 2.17 7.83 9.38
CA ALA A 266 3.58 7.48 9.55
C ALA A 266 3.80 6.10 10.18
N ALA A 267 2.79 5.51 10.85
CA ALA A 267 2.95 4.25 11.56
C ALA A 267 3.48 3.14 10.64
N ARG A 268 4.43 2.36 11.14
CA ARG A 268 5.13 1.31 10.40
C ARG A 268 4.95 -0.04 11.08
N ARG A 269 4.71 -1.06 10.30
CA ARG A 269 4.67 -2.45 10.77
C ARG A 269 5.63 -3.30 9.95
N LYS A 270 6.09 -4.38 10.55
CA LYS A 270 6.92 -5.39 9.88
C LYS A 270 6.22 -6.74 9.85
N SER A 271 6.36 -7.46 8.74
CA SER A 271 5.92 -8.85 8.68
C SER A 271 6.74 -9.73 9.61
N ASP A 272 6.10 -10.74 10.20
CA ASP A 272 6.72 -11.66 11.17
C ASP A 272 6.71 -13.10 10.61
N PRO A 273 7.82 -13.83 10.69
CA PRO A 273 7.86 -15.26 10.37
C PRO A 273 6.82 -16.10 11.12
N LYS A 274 6.39 -15.66 12.30
CA LYS A 274 5.33 -16.30 13.08
C LYS A 274 3.99 -16.37 12.37
N TRP A 275 3.73 -15.53 11.37
CA TRP A 275 2.51 -15.58 10.56
C TRP A 275 2.38 -16.88 9.76
N GLN A 276 3.45 -17.68 9.70
CA GLN A 276 3.47 -19.03 9.11
C GLN A 276 3.65 -20.13 10.16
N ALA A 277 3.46 -19.84 11.46
CA ALA A 277 3.74 -20.83 12.51
C ALA A 277 2.94 -22.13 12.33
N ARG A 278 1.64 -22.02 12.07
CA ARG A 278 0.73 -23.16 11.87
C ARG A 278 0.67 -23.71 10.43
N ASP A 279 1.46 -23.17 9.50
CA ASP A 279 1.57 -23.77 8.17
C ASP A 279 2.22 -25.14 8.28
N PRO A 280 1.54 -26.25 7.89
CA PRO A 280 2.08 -27.60 7.98
C PRO A 280 3.10 -27.93 6.90
N GLN A 281 3.24 -27.09 5.87
CA GLN A 281 4.15 -27.37 4.75
C GLN A 281 5.62 -27.23 5.17
N ILE A 282 6.47 -28.10 4.60
CA ILE A 282 7.93 -28.05 4.72
C ILE A 282 8.52 -28.15 3.31
N PRO A 283 9.16 -27.09 2.79
CA PRO A 283 9.29 -25.75 3.36
C PRO A 283 7.95 -25.02 3.49
N LYS A 284 7.88 -24.00 4.35
CA LYS A 284 6.69 -23.18 4.55
C LYS A 284 6.18 -22.56 3.24
N SER A 285 4.87 -22.37 3.13
CA SER A 285 4.21 -21.84 1.95
C SER A 285 4.85 -20.54 1.44
N LYS A 286 5.03 -20.43 0.14
CA LYS A 286 5.42 -19.18 -0.51
C LYS A 286 4.23 -18.23 -0.67
N TRP A 287 3.00 -18.75 -0.53
CA TRP A 287 1.76 -18.09 -0.87
C TRP A 287 0.99 -17.56 0.34
N TRP A 288 1.04 -18.30 1.47
CA TRP A 288 0.12 -18.09 2.56
C TRP A 288 0.82 -17.79 3.88
N ASN A 289 0.23 -16.85 4.61
CA ASN A 289 0.49 -16.51 5.99
C ASN A 289 -0.78 -16.80 6.80
N PRO A 290 -1.01 -18.06 7.26
CA PRO A 290 -2.25 -18.46 7.92
C PRO A 290 -2.65 -17.60 9.12
N GLU A 291 -1.66 -17.04 9.84
CA GLU A 291 -1.84 -16.23 11.04
C GLU A 291 -2.00 -14.74 10.76
N SER A 292 -2.17 -14.31 9.51
CA SER A 292 -2.29 -12.89 9.17
C SER A 292 -3.58 -12.51 8.43
N PRO A 293 -4.76 -12.79 9.02
CA PRO A 293 -6.04 -12.40 8.41
C PRO A 293 -6.25 -10.89 8.34
N PHE A 294 -5.35 -10.14 8.94
CA PHE A 294 -5.33 -8.68 9.03
C PHE A 294 -4.39 -8.01 8.01
N ALA A 295 -3.70 -8.79 7.16
CA ALA A 295 -2.73 -8.27 6.19
C ALA A 295 -3.20 -8.54 4.76
N GLY A 296 -3.31 -7.48 3.97
CA GLY A 296 -3.67 -7.45 2.57
C GLY A 296 -2.72 -6.54 1.77
N PHE A 297 -3.21 -5.98 0.67
CA PHE A 297 -2.42 -5.09 -0.17
C PHE A 297 -3.29 -4.24 -1.10
N ARG A 298 -2.74 -3.13 -1.58
CA ARG A 298 -3.23 -2.40 -2.75
C ARG A 298 -2.17 -2.34 -3.83
N ILE A 299 -2.57 -1.96 -5.04
CA ILE A 299 -1.67 -1.91 -6.19
C ILE A 299 -1.35 -0.49 -6.61
N VAL A 300 -0.15 -0.31 -7.15
CA VAL A 300 0.29 0.88 -7.89
C VAL A 300 0.49 0.50 -9.34
N LYS A 301 0.15 1.42 -10.25
CA LYS A 301 0.49 1.33 -11.67
C LYS A 301 1.33 2.54 -12.03
N GLU A 302 2.46 2.31 -12.69
CA GLU A 302 3.29 3.40 -13.18
C GLU A 302 2.61 4.15 -14.34
N VAL A 303 2.86 5.46 -14.43
CA VAL A 303 2.31 6.29 -15.52
C VAL A 303 2.98 5.94 -16.84
N HIS A 304 4.30 5.72 -16.80
CA HIS A 304 5.07 5.35 -17.98
C HIS A 304 5.03 3.84 -18.20
N LYS A 305 4.77 3.45 -19.44
CA LYS A 305 4.78 2.03 -19.82
C LYS A 305 6.21 1.46 -19.75
N LYS A 306 6.33 0.28 -19.17
CA LYS A 306 7.55 -0.53 -19.23
C LYS A 306 7.40 -1.64 -20.26
N SER A 307 8.49 -1.93 -20.94
CA SER A 307 8.59 -3.12 -21.79
C SER A 307 8.41 -4.41 -20.97
N LYS A 308 8.07 -5.51 -21.63
CA LYS A 308 7.99 -6.81 -20.96
C LYS A 308 9.30 -7.18 -20.28
N ALA A 309 10.44 -6.93 -20.90
CA ALA A 309 11.76 -7.24 -20.34
C ALA A 309 12.04 -6.45 -19.05
N GLU A 310 11.68 -5.17 -19.01
CA GLU A 310 11.81 -4.37 -17.78
C GLU A 310 10.91 -4.86 -16.66
N ARG A 311 9.66 -5.25 -16.98
CA ARG A 311 8.72 -5.83 -15.99
C ARG A 311 9.26 -7.16 -15.44
N ASP A 312 9.73 -8.05 -16.32
CA ASP A 312 10.28 -9.35 -15.94
C ASP A 312 11.53 -9.18 -15.05
N ALA A 313 12.42 -8.25 -15.39
CA ALA A 313 13.60 -7.92 -14.60
C ALA A 313 13.23 -7.39 -13.20
N PHE A 314 12.20 -6.52 -13.13
CA PHE A 314 11.68 -6.04 -11.85
C PHE A 314 11.18 -7.20 -11.00
N PHE A 315 10.29 -8.05 -11.52
CA PHE A 315 9.74 -9.15 -10.74
C PHE A 315 10.79 -10.19 -10.36
N ALA A 316 11.79 -10.45 -11.19
CA ALA A 316 12.92 -11.32 -10.85
C ALA A 316 13.75 -10.76 -9.68
N LEU A 317 13.86 -9.43 -9.56
CA LEU A 317 14.55 -8.80 -8.43
C LEU A 317 13.75 -8.89 -7.13
N TRP A 318 12.42 -8.72 -7.19
CA TRP A 318 11.56 -8.57 -6.01
C TRP A 318 10.92 -9.87 -5.53
N ILE A 319 10.66 -10.82 -6.43
CA ILE A 319 10.11 -12.13 -6.13
C ILE A 319 11.29 -13.10 -6.02
N ARG A 320 11.89 -13.14 -4.85
CA ARG A 320 12.98 -14.08 -4.54
C ARG A 320 12.44 -15.24 -3.71
N ASP A 321 12.88 -16.45 -4.08
CA ASP A 321 12.62 -17.69 -3.33
C ASP A 321 13.35 -17.71 -1.98
#